data_3ee9a62f4cb6a96405f5b10adac2e2dc
#
_entry.id   3ee9a62f4cb6a96405f5b10adac2e2dc
#
_cell.length_a   1.000
_cell.length_b   1.000
_cell.length_c   1.000
_cell.angle_alpha   90.00
_cell.angle_beta   90.00
_cell.angle_gamma   90.00
#
_symmetry.space_group_name_H-M   'P 1'
#
loop_
_entity.id
_entity.type
_entity.pdbx_description
1 polymer ?
#
loop_
_entity_poly.entity_id
_entity_poly.type
_entity_poly.pdbx_seq_one_letter_code
_entity_poly.pdbx_strand_id
1 'polypeptide(L)'
;MGVGISWDQLAGHVSLEGGLGVISAVGTGYYKKLSPKVNIVMKKDKPKEVLNFYSKDALKEIFDNARKICGNLPLACNILYAINDYGRVVKDACEAGANIIITGAGIPTNMPEFTKNFPDVALVPIVSSARALKLICKKWQRYNKIPDAVIVEGPLSGGHQGFKYED
;
A
#
# COMPACT_ATOMS: atom_id res chain seq x y z
N MET A 1 -1.83 -8.16 -1.99
CA MET A 1 -2.73 -7.13 -1.44
C MET A 1 -4.17 -7.49 -1.80
N GLY A 2 -5.02 -7.70 -0.80
CA GLY A 2 -6.40 -8.12 -1.01
C GLY A 2 -7.37 -6.94 -0.86
N VAL A 3 -8.00 -6.52 -1.98
CA VAL A 3 -9.08 -5.52 -1.94
C VAL A 3 -10.24 -6.09 -1.13
N GLY A 4 -10.71 -5.35 -0.14
CA GLY A 4 -11.81 -5.79 0.74
C GLY A 4 -11.41 -6.79 1.84
N ILE A 5 -10.15 -7.21 1.89
CA ILE A 5 -9.66 -8.20 2.87
C ILE A 5 -8.54 -7.60 3.72
N SER A 6 -7.50 -7.01 3.08
CA SER A 6 -6.36 -6.42 3.78
C SER A 6 -6.73 -5.01 4.27
N TRP A 7 -7.67 -4.94 5.21
CA TRP A 7 -8.13 -3.70 5.84
C TRP A 7 -8.02 -3.80 7.37
N ASP A 8 -8.83 -3.03 8.09
CA ASP A 8 -8.77 -2.82 9.53
C ASP A 8 -8.67 -4.12 10.36
N GLN A 9 -9.58 -5.07 10.12
CA GLN A 9 -9.65 -6.31 10.91
C GLN A 9 -8.37 -7.13 10.74
N LEU A 10 -8.00 -7.45 9.50
CA LEU A 10 -6.82 -8.27 9.25
C LEU A 10 -5.54 -7.55 9.69
N ALA A 11 -5.35 -6.30 9.26
CA ALA A 11 -4.13 -5.56 9.56
C ALA A 11 -4.00 -5.28 11.06
N GLY A 12 -5.10 -4.92 11.74
CA GLY A 12 -5.09 -4.67 13.18
C GLY A 12 -4.68 -5.91 13.98
N HIS A 13 -5.27 -7.07 13.69
CA HIS A 13 -4.92 -8.30 14.39
C HIS A 13 -3.51 -8.81 14.06
N VAL A 14 -3.06 -8.68 12.81
CA VAL A 14 -1.66 -9.02 12.47
C VAL A 14 -0.67 -8.18 13.28
N SER A 15 -0.92 -6.87 13.42
CA SER A 15 -0.06 -6.03 14.27
C SER A 15 -0.17 -6.41 15.74
N LEU A 16 -1.38 -6.71 16.24
CA LEU A 16 -1.61 -7.11 17.63
C LEU A 16 -0.82 -8.37 17.99
N GLU A 17 -0.70 -9.31 17.07
CA GLU A 17 0.06 -10.58 17.25
C GLU A 17 1.57 -10.43 16.95
N GLY A 18 2.08 -9.20 16.86
CA GLY A 18 3.52 -8.92 16.71
C GLY A 18 4.04 -8.94 15.27
N GLY A 19 3.14 -9.06 14.27
CA GLY A 19 3.50 -8.89 12.86
C GLY A 19 3.41 -7.44 12.41
N LEU A 20 3.66 -7.18 11.13
CA LEU A 20 3.37 -5.90 10.50
C LEU A 20 2.04 -5.96 9.77
N GLY A 21 1.01 -5.35 10.32
CA GLY A 21 -0.29 -5.21 9.67
C GLY A 21 -0.21 -4.29 8.46
N VAL A 22 -0.69 -4.75 7.30
CA VAL A 22 -0.60 -4.01 6.05
C VAL A 22 -1.99 -3.73 5.51
N ILE A 23 -2.34 -2.44 5.42
CA ILE A 23 -3.61 -1.97 4.87
C ILE A 23 -3.47 -1.73 3.38
N SER A 24 -4.42 -2.22 2.58
CA SER A 24 -4.51 -1.93 1.16
C SER A 24 -5.20 -0.59 0.92
N ALA A 25 -4.53 0.33 0.22
CA ALA A 25 -5.17 1.58 -0.22
C ALA A 25 -6.07 1.37 -1.45
N VAL A 26 -6.02 0.21 -2.09
CA VAL A 26 -6.80 -0.08 -3.30
C VAL A 26 -8.24 -0.39 -2.95
N GLY A 27 -9.18 0.22 -3.67
CA GLY A 27 -10.60 -0.07 -3.55
C GLY A 27 -11.24 0.42 -2.24
N THR A 28 -10.61 1.33 -1.50
CA THR A 28 -11.13 1.83 -0.21
C THR A 28 -12.51 2.49 -0.33
N GLY A 29 -12.88 3.02 -1.52
CA GLY A 29 -14.22 3.52 -1.76
C GLY A 29 -15.34 2.46 -1.66
N TYR A 30 -14.98 1.18 -1.64
CA TYR A 30 -15.93 0.09 -1.39
C TYR A 30 -16.08 -0.24 0.11
N TYR A 31 -15.26 0.31 1.01
CA TYR A 31 -15.22 -0.09 2.42
C TYR A 31 -16.59 -0.15 3.08
N LYS A 32 -17.40 0.90 2.94
CA LYS A 32 -18.78 0.93 3.49
C LYS A 32 -19.76 0.05 2.72
N LYS A 33 -19.48 -0.28 1.45
CA LYS A 33 -20.33 -1.15 0.61
C LYS A 33 -20.02 -2.63 0.83
N LEU A 34 -18.86 -2.95 1.41
CA LEU A 34 -18.38 -4.31 1.73
C LEU A 34 -18.76 -4.77 3.14
N SER A 35 -19.59 -4.00 3.88
CA SER A 35 -20.18 -4.49 5.11
C SER A 35 -20.79 -5.88 4.89
N PRO A 36 -20.71 -6.84 5.86
CA PRO A 36 -21.00 -8.29 5.67
C PRO A 36 -22.36 -8.65 5.05
N LYS A 37 -23.23 -7.68 4.84
CA LYS A 37 -24.58 -7.86 4.24
C LYS A 37 -24.64 -7.56 2.74
N VAL A 38 -23.55 -7.13 2.10
CA VAL A 38 -23.56 -6.79 0.67
C VAL A 38 -22.74 -7.83 -0.09
N ASN A 39 -23.43 -8.78 -0.75
CA ASN A 39 -22.81 -9.62 -1.77
C ASN A 39 -22.34 -8.75 -2.92
N ILE A 40 -21.03 -8.47 -2.96
CA ILE A 40 -20.43 -7.77 -4.09
C ILE A 40 -20.28 -8.78 -5.21
N VAL A 41 -21.22 -8.75 -6.11
CA VAL A 41 -21.00 -9.24 -7.46
C VAL A 41 -20.05 -8.24 -8.10
N MET A 42 -18.75 -8.51 -8.04
CA MET A 42 -17.76 -7.81 -8.86
C MET A 42 -18.21 -8.04 -10.31
N LYS A 43 -18.75 -7.02 -10.96
CA LYS A 43 -19.01 -7.07 -12.39
C LYS A 43 -17.69 -7.38 -13.08
N LYS A 44 -17.61 -8.56 -13.72
CA LYS A 44 -16.40 -9.09 -14.38
C LYS A 44 -15.75 -8.12 -15.40
N ASP A 45 -16.48 -7.10 -15.80
CA ASP A 45 -16.14 -6.32 -17.00
C ASP A 45 -15.36 -5.03 -16.76
N LYS A 46 -15.06 -4.63 -15.49
CA LYS A 46 -14.37 -3.37 -15.24
C LYS A 46 -13.37 -3.41 -14.05
N PRO A 47 -12.33 -4.26 -14.10
CA PRO A 47 -11.36 -4.36 -13.00
C PRO A 47 -10.62 -3.04 -12.74
N LYS A 48 -10.41 -2.20 -13.75
CA LYS A 48 -9.76 -0.88 -13.59
C LYS A 48 -10.58 0.12 -12.77
N GLU A 49 -11.92 0.05 -12.82
CA GLU A 49 -12.77 0.92 -12.01
C GLU A 49 -12.67 0.57 -10.51
N VAL A 50 -12.51 -0.71 -10.20
CA VAL A 50 -12.33 -1.18 -8.81
C VAL A 50 -11.03 -0.65 -8.22
N LEU A 51 -9.93 -0.72 -8.98
CA LEU A 51 -8.62 -0.26 -8.53
C LEU A 51 -8.60 1.25 -8.29
N ASN A 52 -9.35 2.02 -9.08
CA ASN A 52 -9.38 3.49 -8.98
C ASN A 52 -10.52 4.01 -8.09
N PHE A 53 -11.36 3.14 -7.51
CA PHE A 53 -12.40 3.57 -6.58
C PHE A 53 -11.82 3.80 -5.19
N TYR A 54 -11.19 4.95 -5.04
CA TYR A 54 -10.52 5.39 -3.84
C TYR A 54 -11.36 6.37 -3.03
N SER A 55 -11.31 6.27 -1.70
CA SER A 55 -11.88 7.23 -0.77
C SER A 55 -10.89 7.52 0.38
N LYS A 56 -10.51 8.79 0.53
CA LYS A 56 -9.67 9.27 1.62
C LYS A 56 -10.32 9.00 2.98
N ASP A 57 -11.60 9.35 3.12
CA ASP A 57 -12.34 9.19 4.38
C ASP A 57 -12.43 7.72 4.78
N ALA A 58 -12.66 6.84 3.79
CA ALA A 58 -12.68 5.40 4.05
C ALA A 58 -11.30 4.86 4.43
N LEU A 59 -10.22 5.34 3.79
CA LEU A 59 -8.86 4.95 4.19
C LEU A 59 -8.57 5.37 5.64
N LYS A 60 -8.93 6.59 6.01
CA LYS A 60 -8.78 7.05 7.39
C LYS A 60 -9.60 6.20 8.36
N GLU A 61 -10.85 5.91 8.06
CA GLU A 61 -11.72 5.08 8.89
C GLU A 61 -11.14 3.66 9.08
N ILE A 62 -10.56 3.08 8.02
CA ILE A 62 -9.86 1.78 8.09
C ILE A 62 -8.67 1.85 9.05
N PHE A 63 -7.85 2.90 8.98
CA PHE A 63 -6.73 3.08 9.91
C PHE A 63 -7.22 3.29 11.35
N ASP A 64 -8.23 4.14 11.56
CA ASP A 64 -8.79 4.40 12.89
C ASP A 64 -9.37 3.11 13.52
N ASN A 65 -10.02 2.26 12.73
CA ASN A 65 -10.53 0.98 13.20
C ASN A 65 -9.42 -0.04 13.47
N ALA A 66 -8.38 -0.12 12.62
CA ALA A 66 -7.21 -0.94 12.88
C ALA A 66 -6.51 -0.52 14.18
N ARG A 67 -6.40 0.80 14.44
CA ARG A 67 -5.82 1.35 15.67
C ARG A 67 -6.61 0.97 16.92
N LYS A 68 -7.92 0.84 16.85
CA LYS A 68 -8.73 0.34 17.99
C LYS A 68 -8.36 -1.10 18.37
N ILE A 69 -7.85 -1.89 17.42
CA ILE A 69 -7.43 -3.27 17.64
C ILE A 69 -5.98 -3.33 18.14
N CYS A 70 -5.06 -2.67 17.44
CA CYS A 70 -3.63 -2.82 17.68
C CYS A 70 -2.98 -1.66 18.46
N GLY A 71 -3.74 -0.63 18.83
CA GLY A 71 -3.18 0.53 19.54
C GLY A 71 -2.10 1.24 18.73
N ASN A 72 -0.94 1.46 19.36
CA ASN A 72 0.19 2.17 18.75
C ASN A 72 1.17 1.25 18.01
N LEU A 73 0.86 -0.03 17.84
CA LEU A 73 1.71 -0.96 17.09
C LEU A 73 1.79 -0.55 15.61
N PRO A 74 2.91 -0.83 14.92
CA PRO A 74 3.12 -0.34 13.55
C PRO A 74 2.08 -0.88 12.57
N LEU A 75 1.60 0.03 11.71
CA LEU A 75 0.73 -0.27 10.58
C LEU A 75 1.36 0.25 9.30
N ALA A 76 1.34 -0.56 8.25
CA ALA A 76 1.77 -0.17 6.92
C ALA A 76 0.57 0.08 6.00
N CYS A 77 0.80 0.88 4.96
CA CYS A 77 -0.10 1.03 3.83
C CYS A 77 0.55 0.56 2.55
N ASN A 78 -0.07 -0.38 1.85
CA ASN A 78 0.38 -0.82 0.54
C ASN A 78 -0.37 -0.07 -0.56
N ILE A 79 0.39 0.58 -1.46
CA ILE A 79 -0.10 1.46 -2.51
C ILE A 79 0.50 1.02 -3.85
N LEU A 80 -0.34 0.81 -4.86
CA LEU A 80 0.14 0.53 -6.21
C LEU A 80 0.67 1.82 -6.86
N TYR A 81 1.88 1.78 -7.41
CA TYR A 81 2.44 2.93 -8.13
C TYR A 81 1.63 3.33 -9.37
N ALA A 82 1.06 2.34 -10.04
CA ALA A 82 0.31 2.50 -11.28
C ALA A 82 -1.12 3.06 -11.13
N ILE A 83 -1.55 3.44 -9.91
CA ILE A 83 -2.89 4.05 -9.74
C ILE A 83 -2.89 5.52 -10.11
N ASN A 84 -4.07 6.03 -10.47
CA ASN A 84 -4.28 7.45 -10.62
C ASN A 84 -4.05 8.18 -9.29
N ASP A 85 -3.49 9.38 -9.35
CA ASP A 85 -3.25 10.24 -8.18
C ASP A 85 -2.39 9.59 -7.08
N TYR A 86 -1.43 8.71 -7.46
CA TYR A 86 -0.53 8.01 -6.54
C TYR A 86 0.00 8.91 -5.40
N GLY A 87 0.52 10.09 -5.74
CA GLY A 87 1.10 11.00 -4.76
C GLY A 87 0.08 11.51 -3.73
N ARG A 88 -1.18 11.68 -4.14
CA ARG A 88 -2.27 12.03 -3.21
C ARG A 88 -2.55 10.88 -2.25
N VAL A 89 -2.66 9.66 -2.78
CA VAL A 89 -2.94 8.47 -1.96
C VAL A 89 -1.82 8.23 -0.93
N VAL A 90 -0.55 8.45 -1.31
CA VAL A 90 0.58 8.38 -0.37
C VAL A 90 0.43 9.40 0.77
N LYS A 91 0.13 10.67 0.45
CA LYS A 91 -0.09 11.71 1.47
C LYS A 91 -1.26 11.37 2.39
N ASP A 92 -2.39 10.96 1.82
CA ASP A 92 -3.58 10.57 2.57
C ASP A 92 -3.30 9.38 3.51
N ALA A 93 -2.48 8.41 3.09
CA ALA A 93 -2.08 7.29 3.94
C ALA A 93 -1.19 7.75 5.12
N CYS A 94 -0.26 8.66 4.86
CA CYS A 94 0.55 9.26 5.93
C CYS A 94 -0.33 10.04 6.93
N GLU A 95 -1.27 10.86 6.43
CA GLU A 95 -2.23 11.60 7.24
C GLU A 95 -3.18 10.68 8.03
N ALA A 96 -3.49 9.51 7.49
CA ALA A 96 -4.29 8.50 8.17
C ALA A 96 -3.54 7.78 9.30
N GLY A 97 -2.21 7.95 9.39
CA GLY A 97 -1.38 7.39 10.46
C GLY A 97 -0.62 6.12 10.07
N ALA A 98 -0.30 5.94 8.78
CA ALA A 98 0.61 4.89 8.35
C ALA A 98 2.02 5.15 8.90
N ASN A 99 2.64 4.14 9.51
CA ASN A 99 4.03 4.18 9.93
C ASN A 99 4.98 3.82 8.78
N ILE A 100 4.48 3.05 7.82
CA ILE A 100 5.26 2.52 6.71
C ILE A 100 4.44 2.62 5.41
N ILE A 101 5.04 3.12 4.35
CA ILE A 101 4.46 3.09 3.00
C ILE A 101 5.18 2.02 2.18
N ILE A 102 4.42 1.05 1.70
CA ILE A 102 4.91 -0.02 0.83
C ILE A 102 4.38 0.23 -0.58
N THR A 103 5.26 0.28 -1.57
CA THR A 103 4.85 0.56 -2.96
C THR A 103 5.43 -0.45 -3.94
N GLY A 104 4.56 -1.04 -4.75
CA GLY A 104 4.88 -1.93 -5.85
C GLY A 104 4.06 -1.61 -7.11
N ALA A 105 4.00 -2.54 -8.06
CA ALA A 105 3.36 -2.37 -9.37
C ALA A 105 3.90 -1.15 -10.13
N GLY A 106 5.21 -1.05 -10.24
CA GLY A 106 5.97 0.02 -10.88
C GLY A 106 7.19 0.42 -10.06
N ILE A 107 7.96 1.38 -10.55
CA ILE A 107 9.20 1.86 -9.92
C ILE A 107 8.93 3.24 -9.28
N PRO A 108 8.75 3.34 -7.95
CA PRO A 108 8.32 4.57 -7.28
C PRO A 108 9.47 5.57 -7.11
N THR A 109 9.96 6.11 -8.21
CA THR A 109 11.16 6.98 -8.24
C THR A 109 10.98 8.33 -7.54
N ASN A 110 9.76 8.72 -7.21
CA ASN A 110 9.42 10.00 -6.59
C ASN A 110 8.62 9.87 -5.28
N MET A 111 8.57 8.68 -4.69
CA MET A 111 7.86 8.44 -3.43
C MET A 111 8.29 9.40 -2.29
N PRO A 112 9.60 9.70 -2.08
CA PRO A 112 10.02 10.62 -1.02
C PRO A 112 9.50 12.05 -1.19
N GLU A 113 9.13 12.47 -2.40
CA GLU A 113 8.54 13.78 -2.65
C GLU A 113 7.21 13.95 -1.92
N PHE A 114 6.42 12.88 -1.87
CA PHE A 114 5.09 12.90 -1.27
C PHE A 114 5.10 12.73 0.24
N THR A 115 6.21 12.23 0.80
CA THR A 115 6.36 11.96 2.24
C THR A 115 7.27 12.97 2.96
N LYS A 116 7.69 14.05 2.28
CA LYS A 116 8.62 15.04 2.86
C LYS A 116 8.16 15.69 4.16
N ASN A 117 6.85 15.79 4.36
CA ASN A 117 6.25 16.35 5.59
C ASN A 117 6.00 15.27 6.67
N PHE A 118 6.39 14.03 6.42
CA PHE A 118 6.21 12.86 7.29
C PHE A 118 7.55 12.13 7.46
N PRO A 119 8.55 12.76 8.13
CA PRO A 119 9.92 12.24 8.18
C PRO A 119 10.05 10.88 8.87
N ASP A 120 9.12 10.57 9.80
CA ASP A 120 9.12 9.33 10.58
C ASP A 120 8.45 8.16 9.85
N VAL A 121 7.86 8.39 8.68
CA VAL A 121 7.25 7.34 7.88
C VAL A 121 8.33 6.61 7.07
N ALA A 122 8.46 5.30 7.31
CA ALA A 122 9.38 4.45 6.58
C ALA A 122 8.90 4.16 5.15
N LEU A 123 9.82 4.12 4.20
CA LEU A 123 9.55 3.96 2.78
C LEU A 123 10.13 2.65 2.26
N VAL A 124 9.24 1.76 1.80
CA VAL A 124 9.58 0.38 1.44
C VAL A 124 9.11 0.09 0.01
N PRO A 125 10.00 0.14 -1.00
CA PRO A 125 9.65 -0.28 -2.35
C PRO A 125 9.62 -1.81 -2.47
N ILE A 126 8.75 -2.32 -3.35
CA ILE A 126 8.75 -3.71 -3.80
C ILE A 126 9.50 -3.75 -5.14
N VAL A 127 10.51 -4.61 -5.24
CA VAL A 127 11.33 -4.76 -6.44
C VAL A 127 11.55 -6.22 -6.79
N SER A 128 11.61 -6.53 -8.08
CA SER A 128 11.91 -7.87 -8.62
C SER A 128 13.35 -8.00 -9.13
N SER A 129 14.18 -6.96 -9.01
CA SER A 129 15.58 -7.01 -9.45
C SER A 129 16.46 -5.99 -8.72
N ALA A 130 17.76 -6.33 -8.60
CA ALA A 130 18.77 -5.41 -8.12
C ALA A 130 18.90 -4.14 -8.98
N ARG A 131 18.61 -4.25 -10.29
CA ARG A 131 18.62 -3.11 -11.22
C ARG A 131 17.53 -2.10 -10.86
N ALA A 132 16.31 -2.56 -10.55
CA ALA A 132 15.22 -1.70 -10.11
C ALA A 132 15.55 -1.00 -8.80
N LEU A 133 16.11 -1.72 -7.81
CA LEU A 133 16.53 -1.13 -6.54
C LEU A 133 17.61 -0.06 -6.73
N LYS A 134 18.65 -0.35 -7.52
CA LYS A 134 19.71 0.64 -7.83
C LYS A 134 19.14 1.92 -8.45
N LEU A 135 18.16 1.78 -9.35
CA LEU A 135 17.48 2.91 -9.96
C LEU A 135 16.71 3.75 -8.92
N ILE A 136 15.97 3.08 -8.04
CA ILE A 136 15.23 3.75 -6.95
C ILE A 136 16.21 4.51 -6.05
N CYS A 137 17.27 3.87 -5.55
CA CYS A 137 18.27 4.50 -4.69
C CYS A 137 18.88 5.74 -5.37
N LYS A 138 19.30 5.60 -6.65
CA LYS A 138 19.85 6.73 -7.41
C LYS A 138 18.85 7.89 -7.56
N LYS A 139 17.57 7.60 -7.80
CA LYS A 139 16.53 8.63 -7.96
C LYS A 139 16.15 9.29 -6.64
N TRP A 140 16.19 8.54 -5.53
CA TRP A 140 15.84 9.07 -4.21
C TRP A 140 16.94 9.93 -3.59
N GLN A 141 18.20 9.81 -4.04
CA GLN A 141 19.30 10.68 -3.60
C GLN A 141 18.99 12.17 -3.75
N ARG A 142 18.23 12.57 -4.78
CA ARG A 142 17.79 13.97 -4.96
C ARG A 142 16.91 14.50 -3.83
N TYR A 143 16.32 13.60 -3.04
CA TYR A 143 15.51 13.91 -1.86
C TYR A 143 16.29 13.65 -0.56
N ASN A 144 17.59 13.33 -0.66
CA ASN A 144 18.42 12.91 0.47
C ASN A 144 17.81 11.73 1.24
N LYS A 145 17.23 10.77 0.51
CA LYS A 145 16.59 9.55 1.05
C LYS A 145 17.14 8.32 0.34
N ILE A 146 17.10 7.21 1.07
CA ILE A 146 17.24 5.83 0.58
C ILE A 146 16.06 5.02 1.13
N PRO A 147 15.72 3.86 0.57
CA PRO A 147 14.73 2.96 1.16
C PRO A 147 15.11 2.54 2.58
N ASP A 148 14.13 2.58 3.49
CA ASP A 148 14.31 2.10 4.87
C ASP A 148 14.35 0.57 4.93
N ALA A 149 13.62 -0.09 4.04
CA ALA A 149 13.67 -1.52 3.79
C ALA A 149 13.27 -1.80 2.33
N VAL A 150 13.41 -3.03 1.88
CA VAL A 150 13.05 -3.46 0.53
C VAL A 150 12.34 -4.80 0.59
N ILE A 151 11.24 -4.92 -0.14
CA ILE A 151 10.58 -6.21 -0.38
C ILE A 151 11.09 -6.73 -1.73
N VAL A 152 11.73 -7.89 -1.71
CA VAL A 152 12.21 -8.56 -2.93
C VAL A 152 11.15 -9.55 -3.38
N GLU A 153 10.58 -9.30 -4.55
CA GLU A 153 9.58 -10.15 -5.17
C GLU A 153 10.26 -11.22 -6.01
N GLY A 154 9.91 -12.48 -5.80
CA GLY A 154 10.41 -13.61 -6.57
C GLY A 154 9.46 -14.01 -7.71
N PRO A 155 9.91 -14.86 -8.67
CA PRO A 155 9.09 -15.27 -9.82
C PRO A 155 7.87 -16.12 -9.43
N LEU A 156 7.86 -16.69 -8.23
CA LEU A 156 6.74 -17.49 -7.70
C LEU A 156 5.81 -16.68 -6.79
N SER A 157 5.98 -15.36 -6.71
CA SER A 157 5.09 -14.50 -5.93
C SER A 157 3.71 -14.42 -6.58
N GLY A 158 2.67 -14.27 -5.75
CA GLY A 158 1.30 -14.09 -6.25
C GLY A 158 0.99 -12.65 -6.63
N GLY A 159 -0.02 -12.45 -7.48
CA GLY A 159 -0.51 -11.13 -7.86
C GLY A 159 0.23 -10.51 -9.04
N HIS A 160 0.30 -9.16 -9.07
CA HIS A 160 1.06 -8.44 -10.09
C HIS A 160 2.55 -8.58 -9.79
N GLN A 161 3.31 -9.09 -10.71
CA GLN A 161 4.74 -9.33 -10.56
C GLN A 161 5.56 -8.75 -11.72
N GLY A 162 6.83 -8.45 -11.45
CA GLY A 162 7.77 -7.89 -12.42
C GLY A 162 8.51 -8.93 -13.25
N PHE A 163 8.06 -10.19 -13.22
CA PHE A 163 8.62 -11.31 -14.00
C PHE A 163 7.73 -11.64 -15.21
N LYS A 164 8.33 -12.15 -16.27
CA LYS A 164 7.60 -12.76 -17.37
C LYS A 164 7.33 -14.23 -17.06
N TYR A 165 6.35 -14.81 -17.72
CA TYR A 165 6.00 -16.23 -17.53
C TYR A 165 7.17 -17.20 -17.82
N GLU A 166 8.13 -16.75 -18.65
CA GLU A 166 9.29 -17.52 -19.11
C GLU A 166 10.54 -17.32 -18.22
N ASP A 167 10.50 -16.42 -17.22
CA ASP A 167 11.58 -16.16 -16.27
C ASP A 167 11.52 -17.20 -15.12
#